data_6b1c33676a74e6d1a36490a3ddfd1ace
#
_entry.id   6b1c33676a74e6d1a36490a3ddfd1ace
#
_cell.length_a   1.000
_cell.length_b   1.000
_cell.length_c   1.000
_cell.angle_alpha   90.00
_cell.angle_beta   90.00
_cell.angle_gamma   90.00
#
_symmetry.space_group_name_H-M   'P 1'
#
loop_
_entity.id
_entity.type
_entity.pdbx_description
1 polymer ?
#
loop_
_entity_poly.entity_id
_entity_poly.type
_entity_poly.pdbx_seq_one_letter_code
_entity_poly.pdbx_strand_id
1 'polypeptide(L)'
;MGYIDAFNHFYPEKFFTKLLQTSSGAKDVLKITAEIPIIHDLQARLRLIESFQDYSQILSLPLPPIETLAGPDQSPELTRVGNEGMAELVQKYPDHFKGYVASLPMNAPASFTGDTVF
;
A
#
# COMPACT_ATOMS: atom_id res chain seq x y z
N MET A 1 -16.57 0.56 22.54
CA MET A 1 -15.21 0.03 22.35
C MET A 1 -14.93 -0.10 20.86
N GLY A 2 -13.81 0.45 20.40
CA GLY A 2 -13.45 0.44 18.98
C GLY A 2 -12.76 -0.85 18.54
N TYR A 3 -12.81 -1.11 17.23
CA TYR A 3 -12.12 -2.22 16.61
C TYR A 3 -11.07 -1.69 15.63
N ILE A 4 -9.86 -2.25 15.71
CA ILE A 4 -8.78 -1.93 14.77
C ILE A 4 -8.44 -3.21 14.03
N ASP A 5 -8.66 -3.21 12.71
CA ASP A 5 -8.30 -4.32 11.85
C ASP A 5 -6.87 -4.13 11.35
N ALA A 6 -5.96 -4.98 11.82
CA ALA A 6 -4.54 -4.88 11.51
C ALA A 6 -4.12 -5.64 10.25
N PHE A 7 -5.05 -6.29 9.57
CA PHE A 7 -4.76 -7.07 8.36
C PHE A 7 -5.56 -6.53 7.17
N ASN A 8 -5.08 -5.41 6.61
CA ASN A 8 -5.72 -4.74 5.49
C ASN A 8 -4.71 -4.35 4.43
N HIS A 9 -5.06 -4.61 3.18
CA HIS A 9 -4.22 -4.31 2.03
C HIS A 9 -4.89 -3.24 1.17
N PHE A 10 -4.10 -2.26 0.74
CA PHE A 10 -4.57 -1.18 -0.12
C PHE A 10 -3.44 -0.67 -1.01
N TYR A 11 -3.78 -0.35 -2.27
CA TYR A 11 -2.87 0.31 -3.20
C TYR A 11 -3.09 1.83 -3.12
N PRO A 12 -2.20 2.61 -2.45
CA PRO A 12 -2.28 4.07 -2.57
C PRO A 12 -2.16 4.49 -4.03
N GLU A 13 -2.86 5.56 -4.40
CA GLU A 13 -2.99 5.97 -5.81
C GLU A 13 -1.63 6.13 -6.52
N LYS A 14 -0.68 6.82 -5.90
CA LYS A 14 0.65 7.04 -6.48
C LYS A 14 1.42 5.73 -6.66
N PHE A 15 1.31 4.84 -5.69
CA PHE A 15 1.92 3.52 -5.78
C PHE A 15 1.29 2.69 -6.90
N PHE A 16 -0.03 2.69 -6.98
CA PHE A 16 -0.77 1.96 -8.01
C PHE A 16 -0.39 2.45 -9.40
N THR A 17 -0.34 3.77 -9.60
CA THR A 17 0.06 4.37 -10.87
C THR A 17 1.47 3.97 -11.27
N LYS A 18 2.42 4.05 -10.33
CA LYS A 18 3.81 3.67 -10.58
C LYS A 18 3.94 2.18 -10.86
N LEU A 19 3.21 1.35 -10.15
CA LEU A 19 3.20 -0.10 -10.34
C LEU A 19 2.74 -0.47 -11.75
N LEU A 20 1.70 0.19 -12.26
CA LEU A 20 1.21 -0.05 -13.62
C LEU A 20 2.21 0.35 -14.70
N GLN A 21 3.17 1.21 -14.37
CA GLN A 21 4.26 1.59 -15.27
C GLN A 21 5.42 0.59 -15.27
N THR A 22 5.48 -0.30 -14.28
CA THR A 22 6.50 -1.36 -14.25
C THR A 22 6.05 -2.54 -15.10
N SER A 23 6.96 -3.06 -15.94
CA SER A 23 6.60 -4.06 -16.94
C SER A 23 6.24 -5.44 -16.40
N SER A 24 6.69 -5.77 -15.19
CA SER A 24 6.61 -7.13 -14.67
C SER A 24 5.36 -7.42 -13.82
N GLY A 25 4.70 -6.41 -13.26
CA GLY A 25 3.57 -6.60 -12.34
C GLY A 25 2.22 -6.15 -12.85
N ALA A 26 2.19 -5.39 -13.95
CA ALA A 26 0.99 -4.67 -14.37
C ALA A 26 -0.20 -5.57 -14.72
N LYS A 27 0.05 -6.69 -15.38
CA LYS A 27 -1.04 -7.60 -15.82
C LYS A 27 -1.76 -8.25 -14.65
N ASP A 28 -1.00 -8.74 -13.67
CA ASP A 28 -1.56 -9.43 -12.51
C ASP A 28 -2.30 -8.45 -11.61
N VAL A 29 -1.73 -7.25 -11.42
CA VAL A 29 -2.37 -6.20 -10.63
C VAL A 29 -3.68 -5.74 -11.26
N LEU A 30 -3.71 -5.52 -12.56
CA LEU A 30 -4.92 -5.14 -13.29
C LEU A 30 -6.03 -6.19 -13.15
N LYS A 31 -5.66 -7.46 -13.22
CA LYS A 31 -6.62 -8.56 -13.09
C LYS A 31 -7.24 -8.58 -11.69
N ILE A 32 -6.44 -8.46 -10.65
CA ILE A 32 -6.91 -8.45 -9.27
C ILE A 32 -7.78 -7.24 -8.99
N THR A 33 -7.34 -6.05 -9.40
CA THR A 33 -8.04 -4.79 -9.10
C THR A 33 -9.36 -4.66 -9.83
N ALA A 34 -9.49 -5.28 -11.01
CA ALA A 34 -10.75 -5.29 -11.74
C ALA A 34 -11.87 -5.99 -10.95
N GLU A 35 -11.52 -6.93 -10.09
CA GLU A 35 -12.47 -7.74 -9.32
C GLU A 35 -12.70 -7.21 -7.90
N ILE A 36 -11.80 -6.37 -7.37
CA ILE A 36 -11.84 -5.93 -5.97
C ILE A 36 -11.63 -4.40 -5.88
N PRO A 37 -12.68 -3.59 -6.13
CA PRO A 37 -12.54 -2.13 -6.10
C PRO A 37 -11.99 -1.55 -4.78
N ILE A 38 -12.35 -2.12 -3.65
CA ILE A 38 -11.91 -1.62 -2.33
C ILE A 38 -10.41 -1.71 -2.10
N ILE A 39 -9.66 -2.44 -2.95
CA ILE A 39 -8.21 -2.56 -2.81
C ILE A 39 -7.45 -1.39 -3.43
N HIS A 40 -8.09 -0.59 -4.29
CA HIS A 40 -7.44 0.54 -4.96
C HIS A 40 -8.30 1.82 -5.04
N ASP A 41 -9.61 1.72 -4.84
CA ASP A 41 -10.51 2.88 -4.87
C ASP A 41 -10.69 3.40 -3.45
N LEU A 42 -10.09 4.55 -3.15
CA LEU A 42 -10.11 5.13 -1.81
C LEU A 42 -11.55 5.45 -1.36
N GLN A 43 -12.38 6.00 -2.23
CA GLN A 43 -13.74 6.35 -1.85
C GLN A 43 -14.56 5.12 -1.50
N ALA A 44 -14.38 4.02 -2.24
CA ALA A 44 -15.03 2.75 -1.93
C ALA A 44 -14.55 2.21 -0.57
N ARG A 45 -13.25 2.32 -0.29
CA ARG A 45 -12.68 1.88 0.98
C ARG A 45 -13.21 2.71 2.15
N LEU A 46 -13.26 4.02 2.01
CA LEU A 46 -13.77 4.89 3.07
C LEU A 46 -15.24 4.61 3.36
N ARG A 47 -16.05 4.40 2.32
CA ARG A 47 -17.45 4.02 2.51
C ARG A 47 -17.61 2.70 3.25
N LEU A 48 -16.75 1.72 2.95
CA LEU A 48 -16.75 0.44 3.65
C LEU A 48 -16.45 0.63 5.14
N ILE A 49 -15.40 1.39 5.46
CA ILE A 49 -15.02 1.64 6.86
C ILE A 49 -16.14 2.36 7.60
N GLU A 50 -16.73 3.37 6.98
CA GLU A 50 -17.81 4.18 7.57
C GLU A 50 -19.11 3.41 7.78
N SER A 51 -19.29 2.27 7.09
CA SER A 51 -20.45 1.41 7.27
C SER A 51 -20.42 0.62 8.59
N PHE A 52 -19.27 0.57 9.26
CA PHE A 52 -19.11 -0.09 10.56
C PHE A 52 -18.88 0.95 11.66
N GLN A 53 -19.50 0.74 12.81
CA GLN A 53 -19.35 1.63 13.95
C GLN A 53 -18.04 1.33 14.69
N ASP A 54 -17.29 2.37 15.05
CA ASP A 54 -16.06 2.27 15.83
C ASP A 54 -15.03 1.31 15.21
N TYR A 55 -14.85 1.39 13.88
CA TYR A 55 -13.97 0.52 13.12
C TYR A 55 -12.92 1.36 12.40
N SER A 56 -11.67 0.92 12.49
CA SER A 56 -10.56 1.54 11.78
C SER A 56 -9.58 0.46 11.30
N GLN A 57 -8.63 0.85 10.47
CA GLN A 57 -7.70 -0.08 9.82
C GLN A 57 -6.25 0.35 10.00
N ILE A 58 -5.36 -0.64 9.97
CA ILE A 58 -3.93 -0.46 9.78
C ILE A 58 -3.60 -0.99 8.38
N LEU A 59 -2.99 -0.14 7.55
CA LEU A 59 -2.75 -0.44 6.15
C LEU A 59 -1.44 -1.20 5.92
N SER A 60 -1.42 -2.01 4.87
CA SER A 60 -0.21 -2.59 4.31
C SER A 60 -0.39 -2.71 2.80
N LEU A 61 0.73 -2.83 2.07
CA LEU A 61 0.67 -3.03 0.62
C LEU A 61 0.23 -4.46 0.30
N PRO A 62 -0.58 -4.64 -0.75
CA PRO A 62 -1.02 -5.99 -1.16
C PRO A 62 0.11 -6.84 -1.72
N LEU A 63 -0.12 -8.16 -1.75
CA LEU A 63 0.73 -9.09 -2.47
C LEU A 63 0.50 -8.95 -3.98
N PRO A 64 1.50 -9.26 -4.84
CA PRO A 64 2.80 -9.85 -4.48
C PRO A 64 3.77 -8.85 -3.86
N PRO A 65 4.84 -9.33 -3.19
CA PRO A 65 5.83 -8.44 -2.58
C PRO A 65 6.56 -7.58 -3.63
N ILE A 66 7.05 -6.43 -3.20
CA ILE A 66 7.69 -5.45 -4.10
C ILE A 66 8.85 -6.07 -4.87
N GLU A 67 9.64 -6.91 -4.23
CA GLU A 67 10.79 -7.56 -4.85
C GLU A 67 10.43 -8.53 -5.98
N THR A 68 9.17 -8.94 -6.09
CA THR A 68 8.68 -9.72 -7.25
C THR A 68 8.07 -8.83 -8.32
N LEU A 69 7.76 -7.58 -8.00
CA LEU A 69 7.14 -6.63 -8.93
C LEU A 69 8.15 -5.77 -9.66
N ALA A 70 9.32 -5.53 -9.04
CA ALA A 70 10.34 -4.65 -9.58
C ALA A 70 11.73 -5.20 -9.29
N GLY A 71 12.69 -4.96 -10.20
CA GLY A 71 14.08 -5.31 -10.00
C GLY A 71 14.75 -4.43 -8.95
N PRO A 72 16.00 -4.79 -8.52
CA PRO A 72 16.68 -4.09 -7.43
C PRO A 72 17.03 -2.62 -7.73
N ASP A 73 17.00 -2.22 -8.99
CA ASP A 73 17.19 -0.82 -9.40
C ASP A 73 15.91 0.02 -9.27
N GLN A 74 14.74 -0.61 -9.29
CA GLN A 74 13.45 0.07 -9.21
C GLN A 74 12.72 -0.13 -7.88
N SER A 75 12.98 -1.25 -7.20
CA SER A 75 12.25 -1.61 -5.99
C SER A 75 12.39 -0.61 -4.84
N PRO A 76 13.55 0.05 -4.60
CA PRO A 76 13.64 1.06 -3.55
C PRO A 76 12.70 2.24 -3.75
N GLU A 77 12.61 2.77 -4.97
CA GLU A 77 11.71 3.89 -5.27
C GLU A 77 10.25 3.49 -5.19
N LEU A 78 9.92 2.31 -5.70
CA LEU A 78 8.56 1.78 -5.63
C LEU A 78 8.12 1.60 -4.16
N THR A 79 9.01 1.07 -3.32
CA THR A 79 8.79 0.92 -1.89
C THR A 79 8.54 2.27 -1.23
N ARG A 80 9.38 3.27 -1.52
CA ARG A 80 9.25 4.60 -0.96
C ARG A 80 7.90 5.23 -1.32
N VAL A 81 7.49 5.13 -2.57
CA VAL A 81 6.20 5.66 -3.03
C VAL A 81 5.04 4.98 -2.31
N GLY A 82 5.10 3.66 -2.13
CA GLY A 82 4.08 2.92 -1.41
C GLY A 82 3.96 3.32 0.06
N ASN A 83 5.09 3.41 0.75
CA ASN A 83 5.12 3.79 2.16
C ASN A 83 4.66 5.24 2.35
N GLU A 84 5.12 6.18 1.51
CA GLU A 84 4.67 7.56 1.55
C GLU A 84 3.18 7.69 1.29
N GLY A 85 2.66 6.91 0.34
CA GLY A 85 1.22 6.89 0.04
C GLY A 85 0.39 6.43 1.23
N MET A 86 0.83 5.39 1.94
CA MET A 86 0.16 4.94 3.16
C MET A 86 0.25 5.97 4.28
N ALA A 87 1.42 6.60 4.45
CA ALA A 87 1.61 7.65 5.45
C ALA A 87 0.69 8.85 5.21
N GLU A 88 0.53 9.27 3.95
CA GLU A 88 -0.37 10.36 3.58
C GLU A 88 -1.83 10.02 3.93
N LEU A 89 -2.26 8.78 3.70
CA LEU A 89 -3.61 8.34 4.03
C LEU A 89 -3.87 8.37 5.55
N VAL A 90 -2.90 7.94 6.35
CA VAL A 90 -2.99 7.99 7.80
C VAL A 90 -3.09 9.43 8.28
N GLN A 91 -2.31 10.35 7.70
CA GLN A 91 -2.37 11.77 8.05
C GLN A 91 -3.69 12.43 7.65
N LYS A 92 -4.22 12.06 6.49
CA LYS A 92 -5.43 12.67 5.93
C LYS A 92 -6.71 12.11 6.54
N TYR A 93 -6.71 10.82 6.89
CA TYR A 93 -7.88 10.11 7.43
C TYR A 93 -7.54 9.38 8.73
N PRO A 94 -7.13 10.11 9.80
CA PRO A 94 -6.66 9.46 11.03
C PRO A 94 -7.72 8.69 11.80
N ASP A 95 -9.00 8.97 11.57
CA ASP A 95 -10.09 8.23 12.19
C ASP A 95 -10.36 6.90 11.49
N HIS A 96 -9.96 6.77 10.23
CA HIS A 96 -10.16 5.57 9.41
C HIS A 96 -8.91 4.70 9.41
N PHE A 97 -7.73 5.31 9.28
CA PHE A 97 -6.45 4.63 9.20
C PHE A 97 -5.57 5.02 10.38
N LYS A 98 -5.38 4.09 11.32
CA LYS A 98 -4.64 4.35 12.56
C LYS A 98 -3.12 4.22 12.42
N GLY A 99 -2.68 3.58 11.35
CA GLY A 99 -1.26 3.39 11.08
C GLY A 99 -1.06 2.56 9.82
N TYR A 100 0.18 2.23 9.52
CA TYR A 100 0.51 1.37 8.40
C TYR A 100 1.75 0.53 8.72
N VAL A 101 1.87 -0.60 8.05
CA VAL A 101 3.07 -1.44 8.09
C VAL A 101 3.90 -1.11 6.86
N ALA A 102 5.10 -0.59 7.07
CA ALA A 102 6.00 -0.22 5.99
C ALA A 102 6.56 -1.46 5.29
N SER A 103 6.74 -1.35 3.98
CA SER A 103 7.42 -2.36 3.18
C SER A 103 8.90 -2.03 3.03
N LEU A 104 9.70 -3.06 2.73
CA LEU A 104 11.13 -2.92 2.43
C LEU A 104 11.46 -3.60 1.11
N PRO A 105 12.37 -3.04 0.30
CA PRO A 105 12.78 -3.66 -0.97
C PRO A 105 13.79 -4.78 -0.72
N MET A 106 13.30 -5.99 -0.46
CA MET A 106 14.14 -7.11 0.01
C MET A 106 15.16 -7.61 -1.02
N ASN A 107 14.99 -7.28 -2.30
CA ASN A 107 15.98 -7.58 -3.35
C ASN A 107 17.03 -6.48 -3.54
N ALA A 108 17.01 -5.45 -2.71
CA ALA A 108 17.97 -4.35 -2.73
C ALA A 108 18.43 -4.01 -1.30
N PRO A 109 19.04 -4.95 -0.57
CA PRO A 109 19.31 -4.77 0.86
C PRO A 109 20.25 -3.61 1.18
N ALA A 110 21.15 -3.23 0.27
CA ALA A 110 22.01 -2.07 0.47
C ALA A 110 21.26 -0.75 0.53
N SER A 111 20.02 -0.70 -0.03
CA SER A 111 19.24 0.53 -0.07
C SER A 111 18.59 0.89 1.26
N PHE A 112 18.47 -0.06 2.20
CA PHE A 112 17.87 0.19 3.50
C PHE A 112 18.84 -0.03 4.67
N THR A 113 20.10 0.34 4.45
CA THR A 113 21.14 0.39 5.49
C THR A 113 21.46 1.85 5.84
N GLY A 114 21.90 2.11 7.06
CA GLY A 114 22.26 3.46 7.50
C GLY A 114 21.03 4.35 7.64
N ASP A 115 21.10 5.54 7.03
CA ASP A 115 20.08 6.58 7.17
C ASP A 115 19.03 6.55 6.05
N THR A 116 18.90 5.46 5.29
CA THR A 116 17.94 5.37 4.20
C THR A 116 16.50 5.36 4.74
N VAL A 117 15.64 6.17 4.12
CA VAL A 117 14.22 6.32 4.49
C VAL A 117 13.32 5.84 3.34
N PHE A 118 12.32 5.05 3.66
CA PHE A 118 11.33 4.54 2.71
C PHE A 118 9.92 4.99 3.08
#